data_0ce41f3a123a9691887ade8579d5eae8
#
_entry.id   0ce41f3a123a9691887ade8579d5eae8
#
_cell.length_a   1.000
_cell.length_b   1.000
_cell.length_c   1.000
_cell.angle_alpha   90.00
_cell.angle_beta   90.00
_cell.angle_gamma   90.00
#
_symmetry.space_group_name_H-M   'P 1'
#
loop_
_entity.id
_entity.type
_entity.pdbx_description
1 polymer ?
#
loop_
_entity_poly.entity_id
_entity_poly.type
_entity_poly.pdbx_seq_one_letter_code
_entity_poly.pdbx_strand_id
1 'polypeptide(L)'
;EGYQEWRDRGLPAPHWIAINPENGNYHLGYLLAAPVARTNAARLKPLRYLAAIEHVLAKKLGADMGYVGLITKNPVHSDWWTIWHNHAPYSLDYLAEFCPDADLAAYNRRSGKEASGLGRNVTVFDNVREWGYCAVREYWRPNGYEAWAEAVRAACESANAFGREQGEIGRAHV
;
A
#
# COMPACT_ATOMS: atom_id res chain seq x y z
N GLU A 1 5.97 -3.87 22.78
CA GLU A 1 7.27 -3.14 22.70
C GLU A 1 7.58 -2.70 21.24
N GLY A 2 7.27 -3.48 20.20
CA GLY A 2 7.58 -3.15 18.80
C GLY A 2 6.90 -1.89 18.23
N TYR A 3 5.75 -1.49 18.71
CA TYR A 3 5.01 -0.32 18.21
C TYR A 3 5.69 1.04 18.52
N GLN A 4 6.77 1.07 19.26
CA GLN A 4 7.59 2.26 19.53
C GLN A 4 8.84 2.36 18.67
N GLU A 5 9.07 1.44 17.74
CA GLU A 5 10.25 1.41 16.86
C GLU A 5 10.45 2.72 16.08
N TRP A 6 9.37 3.46 15.77
CA TRP A 6 9.48 4.78 15.13
C TRP A 6 10.37 5.75 15.93
N ARG A 7 10.31 5.69 17.27
CA ARG A 7 11.12 6.52 18.16
C ARG A 7 12.59 6.10 18.12
N ASP A 8 12.85 4.81 18.23
CA ASP A 8 14.20 4.25 18.24
C ASP A 8 14.92 4.46 16.91
N ARG A 9 14.14 4.57 15.83
CA ARG A 9 14.65 4.84 14.47
C ARG A 9 14.67 6.33 14.11
N GLY A 10 14.38 7.21 15.06
CA GLY A 10 14.41 8.65 14.88
C GLY A 10 13.39 9.15 13.85
N LEU A 11 12.22 8.51 13.77
CA LEU A 11 11.14 8.90 12.87
C LEU A 11 10.13 9.81 13.59
N PRO A 12 9.33 10.60 12.86
CA PRO A 12 8.32 11.45 13.46
C PRO A 12 7.25 10.61 14.17
N ALA A 13 6.67 11.16 15.24
CA ALA A 13 5.61 10.47 15.97
C ALA A 13 4.38 10.25 15.06
N PRO A 14 3.82 9.05 14.97
CA PRO A 14 2.55 8.84 14.26
C PRO A 14 1.41 9.53 15.01
N HIS A 15 0.35 9.93 14.31
CA HIS A 15 -0.84 10.50 14.93
C HIS A 15 -1.66 9.46 15.66
N TRP A 16 -1.65 8.22 15.17
CA TRP A 16 -2.19 7.06 15.89
C TRP A 16 -1.40 5.80 15.60
N ILE A 17 -1.52 4.85 16.50
CA ILE A 17 -1.00 3.49 16.36
C ILE A 17 -2.15 2.55 16.66
N ALA A 18 -2.67 1.83 15.66
CA ALA A 18 -3.72 0.83 15.87
C ALA A 18 -3.10 -0.56 15.96
N ILE A 19 -3.19 -1.18 17.12
CA ILE A 19 -2.54 -2.45 17.48
C ILE A 19 -3.60 -3.54 17.52
N ASN A 20 -3.31 -4.69 16.90
CA ASN A 20 -4.11 -5.88 17.08
C ASN A 20 -3.71 -6.54 18.43
N PRO A 21 -4.63 -6.63 19.40
CA PRO A 21 -4.32 -7.21 20.71
C PRO A 21 -4.01 -8.71 20.66
N GLU A 22 -4.48 -9.44 19.62
CA GLU A 22 -4.29 -10.87 19.50
C GLU A 22 -2.87 -11.27 19.05
N ASN A 23 -2.28 -10.50 18.13
CA ASN A 23 -1.00 -10.86 17.53
C ASN A 23 0.07 -9.76 17.59
N GLY A 24 -0.26 -8.61 18.17
CA GLY A 24 0.65 -7.48 18.31
C GLY A 24 0.97 -6.71 17.01
N ASN A 25 0.43 -7.11 15.87
CA ASN A 25 0.63 -6.39 14.62
C ASN A 25 -0.05 -5.01 14.68
N TYR A 26 0.62 -4.00 14.16
CA TYR A 26 0.15 -2.62 14.26
C TYR A 26 0.24 -1.85 12.95
N HIS A 27 -0.58 -0.80 12.84
CA HIS A 27 -0.49 0.20 11.79
C HIS A 27 -0.16 1.56 12.39
N LEU A 28 0.74 2.28 11.77
CA LEU A 28 1.07 3.66 12.10
C LEU A 28 0.33 4.61 11.16
N GLY A 29 -0.36 5.59 11.70
CA GLY A 29 -1.09 6.59 10.92
C GLY A 29 -0.45 7.97 11.01
N TYR A 30 -0.17 8.58 9.86
CA TYR A 30 0.35 9.94 9.74
C TYR A 30 -0.68 10.82 9.04
N LEU A 31 -1.18 11.85 9.71
CA LEU A 31 -2.08 12.83 9.10
C LEU A 31 -1.27 13.83 8.28
N LEU A 32 -1.74 14.10 7.08
CA LEU A 32 -1.16 15.12 6.22
C LEU A 32 -1.89 16.45 6.38
N ALA A 33 -1.15 17.54 6.48
CA ALA A 33 -1.68 18.91 6.53
C ALA A 33 -2.42 19.30 5.25
N ALA A 34 -2.02 18.74 4.11
CA ALA A 34 -2.71 18.87 2.84
C ALA A 34 -2.96 17.51 2.21
N PRO A 35 -4.20 17.19 1.79
CA PRO A 35 -4.50 15.91 1.18
C PRO A 35 -3.84 15.76 -0.19
N VAL A 36 -3.37 14.55 -0.49
CA VAL A 36 -2.86 14.19 -1.82
C VAL A 36 -3.97 13.49 -2.60
N ALA A 37 -4.39 14.10 -3.70
CA ALA A 37 -5.44 13.54 -4.54
C ALA A 37 -4.98 12.22 -5.19
N ARG A 38 -5.84 11.19 -5.14
CA ARG A 38 -5.59 9.85 -5.70
C ARG A 38 -6.56 9.48 -6.83
N THR A 39 -7.21 10.47 -7.43
CA THR A 39 -8.12 10.27 -8.57
C THR A 39 -7.35 10.11 -9.88
N ASN A 40 -8.00 9.58 -10.91
CA ASN A 40 -7.40 9.45 -12.25
C ASN A 40 -6.96 10.81 -12.86
N ALA A 41 -7.52 11.92 -12.39
CA ALA A 41 -7.15 13.28 -12.78
C ALA A 41 -6.04 13.88 -11.90
N ALA A 42 -5.52 13.14 -10.92
CA ALA A 42 -4.52 13.66 -10.00
C ALA A 42 -3.18 13.88 -10.69
N ARG A 43 -2.46 14.91 -10.23
CA ARG A 43 -1.09 15.16 -10.68
C ARG A 43 -0.16 14.06 -10.17
N LEU A 44 0.62 13.45 -11.05
CA LEU A 44 1.52 12.34 -10.70
C LEU A 44 2.67 12.74 -9.76
N LYS A 45 3.14 14.01 -9.83
CA LYS A 45 4.27 14.46 -9.02
C LYS A 45 4.02 14.36 -7.50
N PRO A 46 2.92 14.89 -6.94
CA PRO A 46 2.61 14.72 -5.52
C PRO A 46 2.38 13.25 -5.13
N LEU A 47 1.74 12.45 -5.99
CA LEU A 47 1.54 11.02 -5.73
C LEU A 47 2.86 10.25 -5.64
N ARG A 48 3.78 10.49 -6.58
CA ARG A 48 5.10 9.86 -6.56
C ARG A 48 5.93 10.29 -5.35
N TYR A 49 5.81 11.55 -4.97
CA TYR A 49 6.50 12.08 -3.80
C TYR A 49 5.99 11.43 -2.51
N LEU A 50 4.67 11.35 -2.33
CA LEU A 50 4.06 10.62 -1.22
C LEU A 50 4.50 9.15 -1.19
N ALA A 51 4.39 8.46 -2.32
CA ALA A 51 4.76 7.04 -2.41
C ALA A 51 6.26 6.80 -2.10
N ALA A 52 7.14 7.72 -2.49
CA ALA A 52 8.55 7.64 -2.15
C ALA A 52 8.78 7.78 -0.65
N ILE A 53 8.12 8.74 -0.01
CA ILE A 53 8.18 8.95 1.45
C ILE A 53 7.65 7.73 2.19
N GLU A 54 6.45 7.25 1.84
CA GLU A 54 5.84 6.04 2.44
C GLU A 54 6.79 4.84 2.33
N HIS A 55 7.37 4.61 1.17
CA HIS A 55 8.32 3.52 0.94
C HIS A 55 9.57 3.62 1.83
N VAL A 56 10.17 4.80 1.92
CA VAL A 56 11.39 4.99 2.72
C VAL A 56 11.09 4.86 4.22
N LEU A 57 9.98 5.43 4.69
CA LEU A 57 9.55 5.28 6.08
C LEU A 57 9.24 3.82 6.42
N ALA A 58 8.51 3.11 5.55
CA ALA A 58 8.21 1.68 5.73
C ALA A 58 9.51 0.84 5.79
N LYS A 59 10.47 1.09 4.90
CA LYS A 59 11.79 0.44 4.91
C LYS A 59 12.54 0.71 6.21
N LYS A 60 12.55 1.95 6.68
CA LYS A 60 13.19 2.33 7.94
C LYS A 60 12.53 1.65 9.15
N LEU A 61 11.22 1.49 9.12
CA LEU A 61 10.45 0.81 10.16
C LEU A 61 10.60 -0.73 10.12
N GLY A 62 11.16 -1.29 9.05
CA GLY A 62 11.13 -2.73 8.83
C GLY A 62 9.70 -3.25 8.63
N ALA A 63 8.80 -2.39 8.13
CA ALA A 63 7.41 -2.73 7.90
C ALA A 63 7.25 -3.72 6.74
N ASP A 64 6.08 -4.38 6.68
CA ASP A 64 5.74 -5.26 5.57
C ASP A 64 5.70 -4.47 4.25
N MET A 65 6.69 -4.69 3.40
CA MET A 65 6.80 -4.05 2.08
C MET A 65 5.75 -4.57 1.09
N GLY A 66 5.06 -5.66 1.39
CA GLY A 66 3.92 -6.18 0.63
C GLY A 66 2.60 -5.46 0.93
N TYR A 67 2.55 -4.68 2.00
CA TYR A 67 1.37 -3.89 2.35
C TYR A 67 1.21 -2.69 1.43
N VAL A 68 0.08 -2.59 0.77
CA VAL A 68 -0.18 -1.57 -0.27
C VAL A 68 -0.95 -0.34 0.22
N GLY A 69 -1.21 -0.24 1.52
CA GLY A 69 -1.82 0.92 2.14
C GLY A 69 -3.30 1.18 1.80
N LEU A 70 -3.98 0.24 1.13
CA LEU A 70 -5.38 0.41 0.71
C LEU A 70 -6.39 0.08 1.81
N ILE A 71 -6.03 -0.84 2.71
CA ILE A 71 -6.88 -1.26 3.82
C ILE A 71 -6.07 -1.12 5.09
N THR A 72 -6.56 -0.34 6.04
CA THR A 72 -5.93 -0.16 7.34
C THR A 72 -6.90 -0.49 8.45
N LYS A 73 -6.37 -0.78 9.63
CA LYS A 73 -7.19 -0.91 10.84
C LYS A 73 -7.88 0.42 11.12
N ASN A 74 -9.21 0.37 11.31
CA ASN A 74 -9.94 1.56 11.72
C ASN A 74 -9.56 1.91 13.17
N PRO A 75 -8.86 3.02 13.43
CA PRO A 75 -8.31 3.31 14.74
C PRO A 75 -9.38 3.57 15.82
N VAL A 76 -10.65 3.79 15.44
CA VAL A 76 -11.75 3.98 16.40
C VAL A 76 -12.58 2.71 16.63
N HIS A 77 -12.21 1.58 15.99
CA HIS A 77 -12.91 0.33 16.18
C HIS A 77 -12.49 -0.37 17.48
N SER A 78 -13.45 -0.97 18.18
CA SER A 78 -13.24 -1.62 19.47
C SER A 78 -12.28 -2.83 19.45
N ASP A 79 -12.08 -3.44 18.31
CA ASP A 79 -11.18 -4.60 18.13
C ASP A 79 -9.71 -4.23 18.20
N TRP A 80 -9.39 -2.95 18.09
CA TRP A 80 -8.01 -2.48 18.10
C TRP A 80 -7.70 -1.69 19.35
N TRP A 81 -6.52 -1.91 19.91
CA TRP A 81 -5.98 -1.03 20.93
C TRP A 81 -5.27 0.12 20.22
N THR A 82 -5.81 1.34 20.37
CA THR A 82 -5.28 2.51 19.67
C THR A 82 -4.63 3.50 20.61
N ILE A 83 -3.40 3.86 20.29
CA ILE A 83 -2.65 4.93 20.95
C ILE A 83 -2.76 6.17 20.08
N TRP A 84 -3.17 7.29 20.67
CA TRP A 84 -3.31 8.56 19.98
C TRP A 84 -2.22 9.54 20.43
N HIS A 85 -1.62 10.24 19.45
CA HIS A 85 -0.71 11.33 19.72
C HIS A 85 -1.33 12.64 19.20
N ASN A 86 -1.41 13.65 20.09
CA ASN A 86 -2.03 14.93 19.79
C ASN A 86 -0.97 15.94 19.33
N HIS A 87 -0.71 16.00 18.03
CA HIS A 87 0.14 17.01 17.41
C HIS A 87 -0.45 17.44 16.06
N ALA A 88 0.07 18.54 15.49
CA ALA A 88 -0.41 19.06 14.22
C ALA A 88 -0.11 18.10 13.05
N PRO A 89 -0.99 18.00 12.03
CA PRO A 89 -0.71 17.23 10.82
C PRO A 89 0.58 17.67 10.14
N TYR A 90 1.29 16.72 9.53
CA TYR A 90 2.57 16.94 8.90
C TYR A 90 2.46 17.37 7.44
N SER A 91 3.35 18.24 6.98
CA SER A 91 3.57 18.43 5.55
C SER A 91 4.37 17.25 4.97
N LEU A 92 4.24 17.02 3.66
CA LEU A 92 5.09 16.01 2.98
C LEU A 92 6.57 16.38 3.08
N ASP A 93 6.90 17.67 2.99
CA ASP A 93 8.28 18.12 3.08
C ASP A 93 8.89 17.83 4.45
N TYR A 94 8.13 18.05 5.52
CA TYR A 94 8.58 17.67 6.87
C TYR A 94 8.81 16.14 6.99
N LEU A 95 7.92 15.32 6.47
CA LEU A 95 8.11 13.86 6.47
C LEU A 95 9.33 13.45 5.63
N ALA A 96 9.61 14.16 4.55
CA ALA A 96 10.78 13.93 3.69
C ALA A 96 12.11 14.20 4.40
N GLU A 97 12.17 15.11 5.39
CA GLU A 97 13.38 15.37 6.18
C GLU A 97 13.91 14.11 6.90
N PHE A 98 13.02 13.14 7.17
CA PHE A 98 13.37 11.84 7.74
C PHE A 98 13.80 10.80 6.71
N CYS A 99 13.75 11.16 5.42
CA CYS A 99 14.08 10.28 4.30
C CYS A 99 15.38 10.75 3.64
N PRO A 100 16.46 9.95 3.61
CA PRO A 100 17.67 10.31 2.88
C PRO A 100 17.39 10.59 1.41
N ASP A 101 17.95 11.67 0.87
CA ASP A 101 17.77 12.06 -0.54
C ASP A 101 18.14 10.94 -1.51
N ALA A 102 19.17 10.17 -1.18
CA ALA A 102 19.59 9.02 -1.98
C ALA A 102 18.50 7.94 -2.09
N ASP A 103 17.76 7.67 -1.00
CA ASP A 103 16.68 6.69 -0.97
C ASP A 103 15.45 7.19 -1.74
N LEU A 104 15.08 8.47 -1.58
CA LEU A 104 14.01 9.11 -2.35
C LEU A 104 14.35 9.12 -3.86
N ALA A 105 15.59 9.45 -4.21
CA ALA A 105 16.06 9.43 -5.59
C ALA A 105 16.10 8.00 -6.16
N ALA A 106 16.48 7.01 -5.35
CA ALA A 106 16.48 5.60 -5.75
C ALA A 106 15.07 5.10 -6.05
N TYR A 107 14.09 5.45 -5.20
CA TYR A 107 12.68 5.13 -5.45
C TYR A 107 12.16 5.74 -6.75
N ASN A 108 12.44 7.01 -6.99
CA ASN A 108 12.00 7.74 -8.18
C ASN A 108 12.61 7.22 -9.50
N ARG A 109 13.75 6.50 -9.44
CA ARG A 109 14.36 5.83 -10.62
C ARG A 109 13.69 4.51 -10.99
N ARG A 110 12.83 3.95 -10.12
CA ARG A 110 12.07 2.73 -10.43
C ARG A 110 11.08 2.98 -11.56
N SER A 111 10.70 1.91 -12.27
CA SER A 111 9.69 2.03 -13.33
C SER A 111 8.37 2.60 -12.81
N GLY A 112 7.60 3.27 -13.68
CA GLY A 112 6.38 3.99 -13.27
C GLY A 112 5.35 3.12 -12.52
N LYS A 113 5.29 1.82 -12.81
CA LYS A 113 4.40 0.87 -12.11
C LYS A 113 4.90 0.53 -10.70
N GLU A 114 6.20 0.38 -10.53
CA GLU A 114 6.81 0.13 -9.22
C GLU A 114 6.86 1.40 -8.36
N ALA A 115 7.02 2.57 -8.98
CA ALA A 115 7.13 3.85 -8.29
C ALA A 115 5.81 4.38 -7.72
N SER A 116 4.65 3.82 -8.10
CA SER A 116 3.35 4.25 -7.58
C SER A 116 2.95 3.60 -6.26
N GLY A 117 3.82 2.76 -5.66
CA GLY A 117 3.48 2.01 -4.45
C GLY A 117 2.35 1.00 -4.68
N LEU A 118 2.08 0.69 -5.95
CA LEU A 118 1.13 -0.32 -6.33
C LEU A 118 1.76 -1.68 -6.06
N GLY A 119 1.45 -2.26 -4.93
CA GLY A 119 1.84 -3.62 -4.60
C GLY A 119 1.27 -4.61 -5.62
N ARG A 120 1.84 -5.81 -5.65
CA ARG A 120 1.45 -6.91 -6.55
C ARG A 120 -0.06 -7.08 -6.66
N ASN A 121 -0.79 -7.01 -5.55
CA ASN A 121 -2.23 -7.20 -5.52
C ASN A 121 -2.98 -6.10 -6.29
N VAL A 122 -2.52 -4.86 -6.22
CA VAL A 122 -3.12 -3.74 -6.97
C VAL A 122 -2.82 -3.88 -8.46
N THR A 123 -1.61 -4.30 -8.83
CA THR A 123 -1.27 -4.55 -10.24
C THR A 123 -2.11 -5.69 -10.82
N VAL A 124 -2.28 -6.79 -10.09
CA VAL A 124 -3.17 -7.89 -10.48
C VAL A 124 -4.61 -7.40 -10.62
N PHE A 125 -5.10 -6.65 -9.63
CA PHE A 125 -6.45 -6.10 -9.64
C PHE A 125 -6.67 -5.17 -10.83
N ASP A 126 -5.77 -4.23 -11.10
CA ASP A 126 -5.91 -3.29 -12.22
C ASP A 126 -5.87 -4.00 -13.58
N ASN A 127 -4.96 -4.96 -13.77
CA ASN A 127 -4.87 -5.72 -15.00
C ASN A 127 -6.16 -6.55 -15.25
N VAL A 128 -6.65 -7.23 -14.21
CA VAL A 128 -7.87 -8.03 -14.31
C VAL A 128 -9.10 -7.15 -14.50
N ARG A 129 -9.16 -6.01 -13.84
CA ARG A 129 -10.25 -5.03 -13.99
C ARG A 129 -10.30 -4.46 -15.41
N GLU A 130 -9.17 -4.01 -15.96
CA GLU A 130 -9.10 -3.47 -17.33
C GLU A 130 -9.52 -4.53 -18.35
N TRP A 131 -9.01 -5.75 -18.21
CA TRP A 131 -9.44 -6.87 -19.04
C TRP A 131 -10.94 -7.15 -18.86
N GLY A 132 -11.42 -7.17 -17.62
CA GLY A 132 -12.79 -7.46 -17.28
C GLY A 132 -13.80 -6.50 -17.90
N TYR A 133 -13.52 -5.21 -17.93
CA TYR A 133 -14.40 -4.23 -18.59
C TYR A 133 -14.56 -4.48 -20.09
N CYS A 134 -13.58 -5.07 -20.75
CA CYS A 134 -13.67 -5.45 -22.16
C CYS A 134 -14.37 -6.80 -22.32
N ALA A 135 -13.96 -7.81 -21.56
CA ALA A 135 -14.36 -9.20 -21.74
C ALA A 135 -15.78 -9.48 -21.24
N VAL A 136 -16.31 -8.74 -20.25
CA VAL A 136 -17.64 -8.98 -19.67
C VAL A 136 -18.76 -9.05 -20.71
N ARG A 137 -18.65 -8.31 -21.80
CA ARG A 137 -19.65 -8.27 -22.86
C ARG A 137 -19.84 -9.61 -23.56
N GLU A 138 -18.82 -10.45 -23.64
CA GLU A 138 -18.88 -11.79 -24.25
C GLU A 138 -19.71 -12.77 -23.39
N TYR A 139 -19.79 -12.48 -22.09
CA TYR A 139 -20.52 -13.29 -21.11
C TYR A 139 -21.91 -12.75 -20.79
N TRP A 140 -22.31 -11.61 -21.37
CA TRP A 140 -23.59 -10.94 -21.13
C TRP A 140 -24.73 -11.66 -21.87
N ARG A 141 -25.04 -12.88 -21.42
CA ARG A 141 -26.06 -13.76 -21.97
C ARG A 141 -26.77 -14.52 -20.82
N PRO A 142 -27.98 -15.06 -21.05
CA PRO A 142 -28.62 -15.92 -20.06
C PRO A 142 -27.67 -17.02 -19.60
N ASN A 143 -27.54 -17.23 -18.29
CA ASN A 143 -26.65 -18.17 -17.65
C ASN A 143 -25.14 -17.95 -17.90
N GLY A 144 -24.73 -16.75 -18.32
CA GLY A 144 -23.31 -16.43 -18.58
C GLY A 144 -22.48 -16.17 -17.32
N TYR A 145 -23.11 -16.04 -16.14
CA TYR A 145 -22.43 -15.69 -14.89
C TYR A 145 -21.35 -16.70 -14.46
N GLU A 146 -21.67 -17.98 -14.50
CA GLU A 146 -20.70 -19.04 -14.11
C GLU A 146 -19.46 -19.01 -14.99
N ALA A 147 -19.66 -18.93 -16.32
CA ALA A 147 -18.56 -18.83 -17.28
C ALA A 147 -17.75 -17.53 -17.07
N TRP A 148 -18.42 -16.41 -16.74
CA TRP A 148 -17.76 -15.16 -16.38
C TRP A 148 -16.92 -15.30 -15.11
N ALA A 149 -17.48 -15.87 -14.04
CA ALA A 149 -16.79 -16.07 -12.78
C ALA A 149 -15.54 -16.95 -12.93
N GLU A 150 -15.61 -17.96 -13.80
CA GLU A 150 -14.47 -18.83 -14.11
C GLU A 150 -13.40 -18.10 -14.93
N ALA A 151 -13.79 -17.31 -15.93
CA ALA A 151 -12.89 -16.49 -16.71
C ALA A 151 -12.16 -15.45 -15.83
N VAL A 152 -12.85 -14.80 -14.88
CA VAL A 152 -12.24 -13.89 -13.93
C VAL A 152 -11.23 -14.60 -13.03
N ARG A 153 -11.56 -15.79 -12.52
CA ARG A 153 -10.60 -16.59 -11.73
C ARG A 153 -9.35 -16.92 -12.53
N ALA A 154 -9.51 -17.42 -13.76
CA ALA A 154 -8.40 -17.74 -14.64
C ALA A 154 -7.52 -16.51 -14.96
N ALA A 155 -8.13 -15.34 -15.18
CA ALA A 155 -7.42 -14.09 -15.39
C ALA A 155 -6.63 -13.65 -14.14
N CYS A 156 -7.22 -13.81 -12.95
CA CYS A 156 -6.52 -13.54 -11.68
C CYS A 156 -5.33 -14.48 -11.47
N GLU A 157 -5.49 -15.76 -11.72
CA GLU A 157 -4.43 -16.77 -11.61
C GLU A 157 -3.30 -16.49 -12.58
N SER A 158 -3.61 -16.19 -13.85
CA SER A 158 -2.64 -15.82 -14.87
C SER A 158 -1.87 -14.56 -14.48
N ALA A 159 -2.58 -13.49 -14.08
CA ALA A 159 -1.95 -12.26 -13.63
C ALA A 159 -1.07 -12.46 -12.38
N ASN A 160 -1.41 -13.44 -11.54
CA ASN A 160 -0.66 -13.80 -10.34
C ASN A 160 0.56 -14.70 -10.62
N ALA A 161 0.54 -15.47 -11.71
CA ALA A 161 1.62 -16.38 -12.09
C ALA A 161 2.85 -15.65 -12.65
N PHE A 162 2.67 -14.52 -13.34
CA PHE A 162 3.77 -13.68 -13.84
C PHE A 162 4.75 -13.22 -12.75
N GLY A 163 4.35 -13.25 -11.47
CA GLY A 163 5.23 -12.91 -10.35
C GLY A 163 6.06 -14.09 -9.82
N ARG A 164 5.81 -15.32 -10.25
CA ARG A 164 6.54 -16.51 -9.78
C ARG A 164 7.80 -16.82 -10.60
N GLU A 165 7.86 -16.36 -11.84
CA GLU A 165 9.01 -16.59 -12.73
C GLU A 165 10.15 -15.57 -12.56
N GLN A 166 9.95 -14.52 -11.78
CA GLN A 166 10.97 -13.46 -11.58
C GLN A 166 11.53 -13.37 -10.15
N GLY A 167 11.57 -14.44 -9.40
CA GLY A 167 12.32 -14.46 -8.15
C GLY A 167 11.70 -15.31 -7.05
N GLU A 168 12.37 -16.35 -6.70
CA GLU A 168 12.35 -16.92 -5.36
C GLU A 168 12.67 -15.81 -4.36
N ILE A 169 11.66 -15.27 -3.71
CA ILE A 169 11.84 -14.47 -2.50
C ILE A 169 10.92 -15.00 -1.42
N GLY A 170 11.58 -15.59 -0.42
CA GLY A 170 11.22 -15.60 0.98
C GLY A 170 9.78 -16.00 1.31
N ARG A 171 9.65 -17.23 1.79
CA ARG A 171 8.51 -17.69 2.56
C ARG A 171 8.25 -16.69 3.69
N ALA A 172 7.14 -15.96 3.62
CA ALA A 172 6.57 -15.36 4.79
C ALA A 172 6.08 -16.49 5.69
N HIS A 173 6.72 -16.66 6.82
CA HIS A 173 6.17 -17.47 7.89
C HIS A 173 4.96 -16.74 8.49
N VAL A 174 3.91 -17.50 8.66
CA VAL A 174 2.66 -17.23 9.38
C VAL A 174 2.90 -16.63 10.75
#